data_3545bb37fee741d5bef0427193e46031
#
_entry.id   3545bb37fee741d5bef0427193e46031
#
_cell.length_a   1.000
_cell.length_b   1.000
_cell.length_c   1.000
_cell.angle_alpha   90.00
_cell.angle_beta   90.00
_cell.angle_gamma   90.00
#
_symmetry.space_group_name_H-M   'P 1'
#
loop_
_entity.id
_entity.type
_entity.pdbx_description
1 polymer ?
#
loop_
_entity_poly.entity_id
_entity_poly.type
_entity_poly.pdbx_seq_one_letter_code
_entity_poly.pdbx_strand_id
1 'polypeptide(L)'
;MQQLAQVIHHGAKNGVTGSCHQVFIDADNSFLIDCGLFQGAETSPEGRASSEQLEIEFDISTVKALIVTHVHIDHVGRIPYLLAAGFKGSIICSEPSAQLLPVVLEDAFKLGVSRDQHLVEQYIQLVSKRIIALPYNQWLPMLKAPLPTVNIRLQRAGHILGSAFVELELQREGQKAKQRVVFSGDLGAPYAPILSAPKPAYRADLVILESTYGDRQHASRRDRRQRLQQMIEHALRDQGTVLIPAFSIGRTQELLYELEDIVHRNRCQTCLTSSADILSQDQPPEHASVWHDIPIILDSPLASRFTQVYGQLQSYWDKEAQQRVNKGRNPLDFKQLITIDSHADHQRMVKHLVQTARPAIVIAGGGMCSGGRIVNYLEAMLDDPRHNVLFVGYQANGTLGSQIQKYGPRGGYVDINHKRIDIRAEITTLGGYSAHADQASLVRFVTGMRKWPQQVRLIHGETRAKEALREKILETYAQKGHRGEVVIPS
;
A
#
# COMPACT_ATOMS: atom_id res chain seq x y z
N MET A 1 4.82 19.94 -32.80
CA MET A 1 4.31 19.28 -31.57
C MET A 1 4.42 20.25 -30.42
N GLN A 2 3.45 20.27 -29.50
CA GLN A 2 3.53 21.10 -28.31
C GLN A 2 4.63 20.57 -27.38
N GLN A 3 5.53 21.44 -26.90
CA GLN A 3 6.57 21.02 -25.96
C GLN A 3 5.95 20.50 -24.68
N LEU A 4 6.27 19.25 -24.28
CA LEU A 4 5.78 18.65 -23.06
C LEU A 4 6.41 19.29 -21.82
N ALA A 5 5.73 19.20 -20.68
CA ALA A 5 6.27 19.66 -19.40
C ALA A 5 7.58 18.95 -19.08
N GLN A 6 8.55 19.71 -18.62
CA GLN A 6 9.80 19.16 -18.11
C GLN A 6 9.54 18.50 -16.75
N VAL A 7 9.90 17.23 -16.63
CA VAL A 7 9.82 16.47 -15.38
C VAL A 7 11.16 15.80 -15.13
N ILE A 8 11.72 16.04 -13.95
CA ILE A 8 12.92 15.38 -13.44
C ILE A 8 12.49 14.36 -12.38
N HIS A 9 13.06 13.17 -12.45
CA HIS A 9 12.80 12.09 -11.50
C HIS A 9 14.00 11.97 -10.55
N HIS A 10 13.81 12.33 -9.27
CA HIS A 10 14.82 12.26 -8.21
C HIS A 10 14.80 10.93 -7.46
N GLY A 11 13.90 10.02 -7.84
CA GLY A 11 13.78 8.67 -7.30
C GLY A 11 12.73 7.85 -8.04
N ALA A 12 12.58 6.58 -7.69
CA ALA A 12 11.73 5.57 -8.34
C ALA A 12 11.99 5.43 -9.86
N LYS A 13 13.18 5.82 -10.31
CA LYS A 13 13.60 5.76 -11.70
C LYS A 13 14.15 4.38 -12.04
N ASN A 14 14.96 3.80 -11.17
CA ASN A 14 15.64 2.52 -11.38
C ASN A 14 15.03 1.36 -10.59
N GLY A 15 14.10 1.63 -9.68
CA GLY A 15 13.46 0.66 -8.79
C GLY A 15 12.05 1.06 -8.39
N VAL A 16 11.63 0.58 -7.23
CA VAL A 16 10.26 0.71 -6.70
C VAL A 16 10.18 1.60 -5.45
N THR A 17 11.26 2.33 -5.09
CA THR A 17 11.27 3.14 -3.87
C THR A 17 11.79 4.54 -4.11
N GLY A 18 11.64 5.42 -3.12
CA GLY A 18 12.14 6.79 -3.19
C GLY A 18 11.39 7.71 -4.16
N SER A 19 10.09 7.46 -4.42
CA SER A 19 9.29 8.24 -5.36
C SER A 19 9.41 9.74 -5.10
N CYS A 20 9.96 10.48 -6.09
CA CYS A 20 10.12 11.93 -6.01
C CYS A 20 10.29 12.51 -7.42
N HIS A 21 9.34 13.33 -7.86
CA HIS A 21 9.32 13.85 -9.21
C HIS A 21 9.08 15.36 -9.19
N GLN A 22 9.95 16.12 -9.85
CA GLN A 22 9.84 17.57 -9.96
C GLN A 22 9.33 17.96 -11.33
N VAL A 23 8.18 18.63 -11.38
CA VAL A 23 7.61 19.20 -12.60
C VAL A 23 7.87 20.68 -12.66
N PHE A 24 8.59 21.12 -13.69
CA PHE A 24 8.93 22.54 -13.92
C PHE A 24 7.84 23.21 -14.74
N ILE A 25 7.39 24.32 -14.23
CA ILE A 25 6.39 25.18 -14.87
C ILE A 25 7.08 26.25 -15.70
N ASP A 26 8.00 26.96 -15.07
CA ASP A 26 8.91 27.96 -15.63
C ASP A 26 10.25 27.95 -14.84
N ALA A 27 11.07 28.99 -15.01
CA ALA A 27 12.36 29.12 -14.34
C ALA A 27 12.25 29.27 -12.81
N ASP A 28 11.14 29.84 -12.32
CA ASP A 28 10.94 30.23 -10.92
C ASP A 28 9.94 29.34 -10.17
N ASN A 29 9.23 28.48 -10.90
CA ASN A 29 8.11 27.70 -10.35
C ASN A 29 8.21 26.23 -10.74
N SER A 30 8.25 25.37 -9.74
CA SER A 30 8.12 23.92 -9.87
C SER A 30 7.26 23.33 -8.74
N PHE A 31 6.82 22.10 -8.92
CA PHE A 31 6.11 21.32 -7.91
C PHE A 31 6.80 19.97 -7.74
N LEU A 32 6.85 19.48 -6.51
CA LEU A 32 7.22 18.09 -6.23
C LEU A 32 5.97 17.23 -6.18
N ILE A 33 6.07 16.04 -6.77
CA ILE A 33 5.11 14.97 -6.62
C ILE A 33 5.83 13.85 -5.86
N ASP A 34 5.37 13.61 -4.63
CA ASP A 34 5.98 12.74 -3.63
C ASP A 34 7.40 13.15 -3.19
N CYS A 35 7.83 12.61 -2.06
CA CYS A 35 9.17 12.74 -1.51
C CYS A 35 9.47 11.51 -0.65
N GLY A 36 9.70 10.39 -1.29
CA GLY A 36 9.75 9.07 -0.70
C GLY A 36 11.12 8.64 -0.21
N LEU A 37 11.13 7.70 0.72
CA LEU A 37 12.32 7.06 1.25
C LEU A 37 12.76 5.91 0.33
N PHE A 38 14.06 5.78 0.12
CA PHE A 38 14.64 4.58 -0.51
C PHE A 38 14.64 3.41 0.46
N GLN A 39 14.38 2.20 -0.03
CA GLN A 39 14.27 0.98 0.79
C GLN A 39 14.89 -0.23 0.08
N GLY A 40 15.21 -1.28 0.85
CA GLY A 40 15.64 -2.57 0.33
C GLY A 40 16.98 -2.51 -0.41
N ALA A 41 17.05 -3.14 -1.58
CA ALA A 41 18.25 -3.23 -2.40
C ALA A 41 18.69 -1.89 -3.02
N GLU A 42 17.86 -0.87 -2.98
CA GLU A 42 18.18 0.49 -3.38
C GLU A 42 18.91 1.28 -2.29
N THR A 43 19.18 0.64 -1.16
CA THR A 43 19.97 1.14 -0.04
C THR A 43 21.29 0.36 0.07
N SER A 44 22.07 0.59 1.14
CA SER A 44 23.27 -0.21 1.40
C SER A 44 22.93 -1.71 1.60
N PRO A 45 23.91 -2.63 1.48
CA PRO A 45 23.72 -4.07 1.74
C PRO A 45 23.11 -4.37 3.13
N GLU A 46 23.25 -3.45 4.08
CA GLU A 46 22.68 -3.56 5.43
C GLU A 46 21.24 -3.05 5.53
N GLY A 47 20.62 -2.66 4.40
CA GLY A 47 19.23 -2.19 4.34
C GLY A 47 18.98 -0.81 4.96
N ARG A 48 20.04 -0.02 5.19
CA ARG A 48 19.96 1.36 5.66
C ARG A 48 20.28 2.31 4.52
N ALA A 49 19.43 3.32 4.29
CA ALA A 49 19.75 4.40 3.39
C ALA A 49 21.02 5.11 3.89
N SER A 50 21.97 5.36 2.99
CA SER A 50 23.12 6.23 3.30
C SER A 50 22.62 7.66 3.57
N SER A 51 23.42 8.47 4.26
CA SER A 51 23.09 9.90 4.45
C SER A 51 22.81 10.59 3.12
N GLU A 52 23.55 10.26 2.08
CA GLU A 52 23.37 10.78 0.72
C GLU A 52 22.00 10.45 0.11
N GLN A 53 21.41 9.31 0.45
CA GLN A 53 20.07 8.92 -0.05
C GLN A 53 18.92 9.54 0.77
N LEU A 54 19.20 10.01 1.98
CA LEU A 54 18.22 10.67 2.84
C LEU A 54 18.13 12.16 2.52
N GLU A 55 19.27 12.81 2.27
CA GLU A 55 19.36 14.25 2.02
C GLU A 55 18.69 14.65 0.70
N ILE A 56 18.29 15.90 0.62
CA ILE A 56 17.74 16.51 -0.59
C ILE A 56 18.86 17.23 -1.31
N GLU A 57 19.47 16.56 -2.28
CA GLU A 57 20.65 17.06 -3.00
C GLU A 57 20.29 17.92 -4.23
N PHE A 58 19.02 17.97 -4.61
CA PHE A 58 18.57 18.77 -5.74
C PHE A 58 18.04 20.14 -5.32
N ASP A 59 18.09 21.10 -6.24
CA ASP A 59 17.62 22.46 -5.99
C ASP A 59 16.10 22.50 -5.76
N ILE A 60 15.70 23.00 -4.58
CA ILE A 60 14.31 23.20 -4.16
C ILE A 60 13.88 24.67 -4.17
N SER A 61 14.72 25.60 -4.61
CA SER A 61 14.43 27.04 -4.57
C SER A 61 13.19 27.43 -5.35
N THR A 62 12.91 26.71 -6.43
CA THR A 62 11.73 26.90 -7.28
C THR A 62 10.48 26.13 -6.81
N VAL A 63 10.62 25.22 -5.81
CA VAL A 63 9.53 24.34 -5.38
C VAL A 63 8.49 25.10 -4.56
N LYS A 64 7.29 25.26 -5.10
CA LYS A 64 6.17 25.99 -4.47
C LYS A 64 5.31 25.10 -3.58
N ALA A 65 5.14 23.84 -3.92
CA ALA A 65 4.37 22.87 -3.12
C ALA A 65 4.87 21.43 -3.35
N LEU A 66 4.62 20.58 -2.35
CA LEU A 66 4.70 19.13 -2.43
C LEU A 66 3.27 18.58 -2.58
N ILE A 67 3.03 17.75 -3.59
CA ILE A 67 1.76 17.07 -3.81
C ILE A 67 1.99 15.58 -3.51
N VAL A 68 1.30 15.06 -2.51
CA VAL A 68 1.44 13.67 -2.04
C VAL A 68 0.36 12.82 -2.72
N THR A 69 0.77 11.79 -3.45
CA THR A 69 -0.14 10.83 -4.07
C THR A 69 -0.76 9.91 -3.04
N HIS A 70 0.04 9.38 -2.12
CA HIS A 70 -0.42 8.56 -1.00
C HIS A 70 0.67 8.48 0.09
N VAL A 71 0.33 7.86 1.23
CA VAL A 71 1.13 7.98 2.45
C VAL A 71 2.07 6.79 2.72
N HIS A 72 2.37 5.93 1.74
CA HIS A 72 3.42 4.93 1.93
C HIS A 72 4.78 5.60 2.09
N ILE A 73 5.68 4.95 2.83
CA ILE A 73 6.95 5.54 3.24
C ILE A 73 7.89 5.84 2.05
N ASP A 74 7.80 5.06 0.99
CA ASP A 74 8.53 5.25 -0.26
C ASP A 74 7.96 6.39 -1.14
N HIS A 75 6.88 7.07 -0.67
CA HIS A 75 6.29 8.28 -1.25
C HIS A 75 6.38 9.50 -0.33
N VAL A 76 6.53 9.33 1.00
CA VAL A 76 6.53 10.46 1.95
C VAL A 76 7.69 10.48 2.93
N GLY A 77 8.51 9.43 2.97
CA GLY A 77 9.46 9.22 4.06
C GLY A 77 10.62 10.22 4.12
N ARG A 78 10.92 10.97 3.04
CA ARG A 78 11.91 12.04 3.05
C ARG A 78 11.32 13.44 3.31
N ILE A 79 10.05 13.56 3.68
CA ILE A 79 9.46 14.85 4.05
C ILE A 79 10.22 15.53 5.20
N PRO A 80 10.69 14.83 6.27
CA PRO A 80 11.52 15.45 7.30
C PRO A 80 12.78 16.11 6.73
N TYR A 81 13.45 15.43 5.82
CA TYR A 81 14.69 15.93 5.17
C TYR A 81 14.40 17.07 4.19
N LEU A 82 13.27 17.04 3.49
CA LEU A 82 12.82 18.14 2.64
C LEU A 82 12.56 19.42 3.46
N LEU A 83 11.95 19.27 4.64
CA LEU A 83 11.75 20.40 5.56
C LEU A 83 13.07 20.91 6.13
N ALA A 84 14.01 20.01 6.47
CA ALA A 84 15.34 20.36 6.94
C ALA A 84 16.16 21.08 5.87
N ALA A 85 15.99 20.73 4.58
CA ALA A 85 16.59 21.43 3.44
C ALA A 85 15.99 22.83 3.19
N GLY A 86 15.02 23.27 3.99
CA GLY A 86 14.44 24.61 3.94
C GLY A 86 13.15 24.76 3.13
N PHE A 87 12.52 23.68 2.73
CA PHE A 87 11.20 23.74 2.06
C PHE A 87 10.15 24.43 2.94
N LYS A 88 9.49 25.44 2.37
CA LYS A 88 8.49 26.26 3.08
C LYS A 88 7.08 26.14 2.49
N GLY A 89 6.93 25.43 1.37
CA GLY A 89 5.67 25.30 0.65
C GLY A 89 4.61 24.47 1.38
N SER A 90 3.42 24.42 0.81
CA SER A 90 2.32 23.59 1.30
C SER A 90 2.51 22.14 0.91
N ILE A 91 1.96 21.23 1.71
CA ILE A 91 1.86 19.80 1.44
C ILE A 91 0.41 19.50 1.09
N ILE A 92 0.15 19.17 -0.18
CA ILE A 92 -1.20 18.98 -0.71
C ILE A 92 -1.44 17.49 -0.86
N CYS A 93 -2.52 16.99 -0.28
CA CYS A 93 -2.91 15.59 -0.38
C CYS A 93 -4.44 15.45 -0.33
N SER A 94 -4.96 14.24 -0.54
CA SER A 94 -6.39 13.98 -0.39
C SER A 94 -6.84 14.13 1.07
N GLU A 95 -8.13 14.39 1.31
CA GLU A 95 -8.67 14.51 2.67
C GLU A 95 -8.37 13.27 3.53
N PRO A 96 -8.51 12.01 3.06
CA PRO A 96 -8.11 10.86 3.86
C PRO A 96 -6.59 10.81 4.10
N SER A 97 -5.76 11.14 3.09
CA SER A 97 -4.31 11.19 3.27
C SER A 97 -3.90 12.26 4.29
N ALA A 98 -4.62 13.38 4.39
CA ALA A 98 -4.34 14.43 5.37
C ALA A 98 -4.49 13.93 6.82
N GLN A 99 -5.35 12.96 7.08
CA GLN A 99 -5.50 12.32 8.40
C GLN A 99 -4.47 11.21 8.64
N LEU A 100 -4.06 10.51 7.59
CA LEU A 100 -3.12 9.40 7.68
C LEU A 100 -1.65 9.85 7.70
N LEU A 101 -1.32 10.94 6.99
CA LEU A 101 0.05 11.42 6.81
C LEU A 101 0.77 11.75 8.13
N PRO A 102 0.15 12.45 9.10
CA PRO A 102 0.79 12.69 10.39
C PRO A 102 1.15 11.40 11.15
N VAL A 103 0.32 10.36 11.04
CA VAL A 103 0.55 9.06 11.69
C VAL A 103 1.77 8.35 11.10
N VAL A 104 1.89 8.35 9.77
CA VAL A 104 3.05 7.77 9.07
C VAL A 104 4.32 8.52 9.39
N LEU A 105 4.25 9.86 9.33
CA LEU A 105 5.44 10.69 9.53
C LEU A 105 5.91 10.70 10.98
N GLU A 106 5.01 10.56 11.95
CA GLU A 106 5.37 10.38 13.36
C GLU A 106 6.19 9.11 13.56
N ASP A 107 5.73 7.99 13.01
CA ASP A 107 6.43 6.71 13.11
C ASP A 107 7.80 6.76 12.40
N ALA A 108 7.83 7.27 11.19
CA ALA A 108 9.06 7.45 10.42
C ALA A 108 10.08 8.34 11.14
N PHE A 109 9.63 9.44 11.75
CA PHE A 109 10.48 10.36 12.49
C PHE A 109 11.06 9.69 13.74
N LYS A 110 10.24 8.94 14.48
CA LYS A 110 10.69 8.16 15.67
C LYS A 110 11.72 7.10 15.32
N LEU A 111 11.60 6.49 14.15
CA LEU A 111 12.51 5.43 13.71
C LEU A 111 13.80 5.96 13.10
N GLY A 112 13.73 7.06 12.34
CA GLY A 112 14.85 7.55 11.52
C GLY A 112 15.55 8.80 12.06
N VAL A 113 14.89 9.64 12.88
CA VAL A 113 15.40 10.95 13.28
C VAL A 113 15.56 11.07 14.79
N SER A 114 14.47 11.00 15.57
CA SER A 114 14.52 11.16 17.02
C SER A 114 13.31 10.53 17.70
N ARG A 115 13.56 9.91 18.88
CA ARG A 115 12.51 9.41 19.76
C ARG A 115 12.09 10.41 20.85
N ASP A 116 12.71 11.59 20.88
CA ASP A 116 12.34 12.66 21.79
C ASP A 116 10.91 13.13 21.49
N GLN A 117 10.02 12.99 22.48
CA GLN A 117 8.59 13.25 22.31
C GLN A 117 8.32 14.71 21.93
N HIS A 118 9.06 15.64 22.50
CA HIS A 118 8.91 17.08 22.22
C HIS A 118 9.29 17.43 20.77
N LEU A 119 10.39 16.87 20.28
CA LEU A 119 10.81 17.05 18.88
C LEU A 119 9.81 16.40 17.91
N VAL A 120 9.29 15.22 18.24
CA VAL A 120 8.24 14.55 17.45
C VAL A 120 7.00 15.42 17.36
N GLU A 121 6.52 15.95 18.49
CA GLU A 121 5.33 16.81 18.53
C GLU A 121 5.51 18.10 17.74
N GLN A 122 6.67 18.78 17.89
CA GLN A 122 7.01 19.97 17.10
C GLN A 122 7.02 19.68 15.60
N TYR A 123 7.62 18.55 15.19
CA TYR A 123 7.65 18.12 13.81
C TYR A 123 6.25 17.89 13.26
N ILE A 124 5.41 17.12 13.97
CA ILE A 124 4.05 16.81 13.53
C ILE A 124 3.18 18.08 13.48
N GLN A 125 3.34 19.01 14.41
CA GLN A 125 2.65 20.30 14.35
C GLN A 125 3.08 21.13 13.14
N LEU A 126 4.38 21.14 12.81
CA LEU A 126 4.90 21.81 11.62
C LEU A 126 4.31 21.23 10.33
N VAL A 127 4.31 19.90 10.20
CA VAL A 127 3.73 19.21 9.05
C VAL A 127 2.23 19.51 8.95
N SER A 128 1.49 19.35 10.04
CA SER A 128 0.03 19.53 10.06
C SER A 128 -0.39 20.95 9.65
N LYS A 129 0.36 21.96 10.04
CA LYS A 129 0.14 23.36 9.62
C LYS A 129 0.33 23.59 8.12
N ARG A 130 1.08 22.74 7.43
CA ARG A 130 1.39 22.86 5.99
C ARG A 130 0.48 22.00 5.12
N ILE A 131 -0.28 21.09 5.71
CA ILE A 131 -1.20 20.22 4.97
C ILE A 131 -2.37 21.02 4.44
N ILE A 132 -2.63 20.87 3.14
CA ILE A 132 -3.86 21.28 2.46
C ILE A 132 -4.58 20.01 2.04
N ALA A 133 -5.69 19.70 2.72
CA ALA A 133 -6.56 18.59 2.39
C ALA A 133 -7.44 18.96 1.20
N LEU A 134 -7.27 18.27 0.07
CA LEU A 134 -8.00 18.52 -1.15
C LEU A 134 -9.04 17.44 -1.40
N PRO A 135 -10.33 17.78 -1.52
CA PRO A 135 -11.36 16.82 -1.91
C PRO A 135 -11.08 16.22 -3.29
N TYR A 136 -11.43 14.95 -3.47
CA TYR A 136 -11.30 14.32 -4.78
C TYR A 136 -12.15 15.04 -5.84
N ASN A 137 -11.66 15.03 -7.08
CA ASN A 137 -12.33 15.62 -8.26
C ASN A 137 -12.46 17.15 -8.26
N GLN A 138 -11.92 17.85 -7.28
CA GLN A 138 -11.93 19.32 -7.25
C GLN A 138 -10.62 19.88 -7.82
N TRP A 139 -10.72 20.91 -8.65
CA TRP A 139 -9.57 21.65 -9.15
C TRP A 139 -9.13 22.71 -8.16
N LEU A 140 -7.84 22.70 -7.81
CA LEU A 140 -7.18 23.69 -6.98
C LEU A 140 -6.25 24.54 -7.87
N PRO A 141 -6.48 25.87 -7.99
CA PRO A 141 -5.57 26.75 -8.69
C PRO A 141 -4.30 26.97 -7.87
N MET A 142 -3.15 26.59 -8.46
CA MET A 142 -1.82 26.74 -7.85
C MET A 142 -1.13 28.01 -8.28
N LEU A 143 -1.19 28.31 -9.58
CA LEU A 143 -0.75 29.58 -10.16
C LEU A 143 -1.87 30.17 -10.95
N LYS A 144 -2.17 31.45 -10.70
CA LYS A 144 -3.26 32.22 -11.34
C LYS A 144 -2.69 33.18 -12.37
N ALA A 145 -3.57 33.73 -13.23
CA ALA A 145 -3.18 34.75 -14.18
C ALA A 145 -2.35 35.90 -13.51
N PRO A 146 -1.36 36.50 -14.23
CA PRO A 146 -0.99 36.22 -15.61
C PRO A 146 -0.31 34.85 -15.77
N LEU A 147 -0.14 34.41 -17.03
CA LEU A 147 0.50 33.12 -17.34
C LEU A 147 1.92 33.01 -16.79
N PRO A 148 2.38 31.81 -16.40
CA PRO A 148 1.69 30.51 -16.55
C PRO A 148 0.56 30.32 -15.52
N THR A 149 -0.50 29.59 -15.91
CA THR A 149 -1.51 29.14 -14.96
C THR A 149 -1.38 27.64 -14.71
N VAL A 150 -1.56 27.22 -13.46
CA VAL A 150 -1.52 25.81 -13.08
C VAL A 150 -2.69 25.48 -12.17
N ASN A 151 -3.40 24.42 -12.50
CA ASN A 151 -4.40 23.82 -11.63
C ASN A 151 -4.06 22.36 -11.38
N ILE A 152 -4.30 21.88 -10.17
CA ILE A 152 -4.16 20.47 -9.82
C ILE A 152 -5.51 19.88 -9.43
N ARG A 153 -5.65 18.58 -9.62
CA ARG A 153 -6.78 17.80 -9.17
C ARG A 153 -6.32 16.41 -8.72
N LEU A 154 -6.85 15.96 -7.60
CA LEU A 154 -6.61 14.62 -7.09
C LEU A 154 -7.78 13.72 -7.46
N GLN A 155 -7.49 12.53 -7.96
CA GLN A 155 -8.46 11.50 -8.27
C GLN A 155 -8.10 10.18 -7.60
N ARG A 156 -9.09 9.37 -7.22
CA ARG A 156 -8.85 8.11 -6.51
C ARG A 156 -7.95 7.17 -7.30
N ALA A 157 -6.84 6.78 -6.73
CA ALA A 157 -5.91 5.78 -7.29
C ALA A 157 -6.21 4.36 -6.83
N GLY A 158 -6.95 4.16 -5.72
CA GLY A 158 -7.44 2.86 -5.28
C GLY A 158 -6.39 1.90 -4.71
N HIS A 159 -5.18 2.40 -4.41
CA HIS A 159 -4.07 1.62 -3.88
C HIS A 159 -4.17 1.41 -2.36
N ILE A 160 -4.34 2.49 -1.61
CA ILE A 160 -4.73 2.51 -0.20
C ILE A 160 -5.80 3.60 0.02
N LEU A 161 -6.41 3.63 1.20
CA LEU A 161 -7.33 4.72 1.54
C LEU A 161 -6.59 6.06 1.50
N GLY A 162 -7.12 7.01 0.77
CA GLY A 162 -6.48 8.31 0.56
C GLY A 162 -5.61 8.38 -0.71
N SER A 163 -5.24 7.27 -1.33
CA SER A 163 -4.40 7.30 -2.52
C SER A 163 -5.06 8.06 -3.69
N ALA A 164 -4.24 8.84 -4.38
CA ALA A 164 -4.67 9.66 -5.49
C ALA A 164 -3.66 9.62 -6.64
N PHE A 165 -4.16 9.62 -7.87
CA PHE A 165 -3.37 10.11 -8.98
C PHE A 165 -3.57 11.61 -9.15
N VAL A 166 -2.54 12.30 -9.62
CA VAL A 166 -2.50 13.76 -9.73
C VAL A 166 -2.69 14.16 -11.19
N GLU A 167 -3.70 14.96 -11.47
CA GLU A 167 -3.83 15.68 -12.74
C GLU A 167 -3.33 17.11 -12.56
N LEU A 168 -2.38 17.52 -13.38
CA LEU A 168 -1.87 18.87 -13.46
C LEU A 168 -2.25 19.47 -14.81
N GLU A 169 -2.99 20.58 -14.79
CA GLU A 169 -3.36 21.34 -15.98
C GLU A 169 -2.53 22.60 -16.04
N LEU A 170 -1.71 22.73 -17.09
CA LEU A 170 -0.74 23.79 -17.29
C LEU A 170 -1.05 24.58 -18.57
N GLN A 171 -1.10 25.90 -18.47
CA GLN A 171 -1.14 26.79 -19.62
C GLN A 171 0.04 27.78 -19.55
N ARG A 172 0.90 27.74 -20.57
CA ARG A 172 2.05 28.64 -20.69
C ARG A 172 1.76 29.77 -21.67
N GLU A 173 2.55 30.84 -21.56
CA GLU A 173 2.53 31.92 -22.52
C GLU A 173 2.80 31.41 -23.95
N GLY A 174 2.12 31.99 -24.94
CA GLY A 174 2.22 31.54 -26.33
C GLY A 174 1.50 30.21 -26.67
N GLN A 175 0.98 29.49 -25.69
CA GLN A 175 0.25 28.23 -25.91
C GLN A 175 -1.28 28.46 -25.96
N LYS A 176 -1.91 28.05 -27.09
CA LYS A 176 -3.39 28.16 -27.24
C LYS A 176 -4.14 27.10 -26.42
N ALA A 177 -3.56 25.94 -26.19
CA ALA A 177 -4.19 24.82 -25.50
C ALA A 177 -3.49 24.50 -24.18
N LYS A 178 -4.29 24.18 -23.16
CA LYS A 178 -3.79 23.69 -21.88
C LYS A 178 -3.22 22.28 -22.02
N GLN A 179 -2.04 22.07 -21.49
CA GLN A 179 -1.40 20.77 -21.38
C GLN A 179 -1.86 20.06 -20.11
N ARG A 180 -2.05 18.74 -20.19
CA ARG A 180 -2.37 17.92 -19.02
C ARG A 180 -1.30 16.87 -18.77
N VAL A 181 -0.74 16.94 -17.57
CA VAL A 181 0.22 15.94 -17.06
C VAL A 181 -0.48 15.11 -15.99
N VAL A 182 -0.33 13.80 -16.05
CA VAL A 182 -0.88 12.87 -15.05
C VAL A 182 0.26 12.12 -14.39
N PHE A 183 0.31 12.16 -13.06
CA PHE A 183 1.18 11.32 -12.24
C PHE A 183 0.30 10.25 -11.59
N SER A 184 0.54 8.99 -11.91
CA SER A 184 -0.31 7.91 -11.42
C SER A 184 -0.22 7.70 -9.90
N GLY A 185 0.92 8.04 -9.28
CA GLY A 185 1.27 7.43 -8.01
C GLY A 185 1.16 5.92 -8.15
N ASP A 186 0.84 5.22 -7.08
CA ASP A 186 0.56 3.81 -7.11
C ASP A 186 -0.93 3.57 -7.41
N LEU A 187 -1.20 2.80 -8.44
CA LEU A 187 -2.55 2.46 -8.87
C LEU A 187 -3.02 1.18 -8.21
N GLY A 188 -4.23 1.22 -7.69
CA GLY A 188 -4.85 0.07 -7.07
C GLY A 188 -5.38 -0.94 -8.09
N ALA A 189 -5.43 -2.17 -7.66
CA ALA A 189 -6.04 -3.23 -8.43
C ALA A 189 -7.57 -3.25 -8.27
N PRO A 190 -8.32 -3.71 -9.27
CA PRO A 190 -9.77 -3.85 -9.16
C PRO A 190 -10.17 -4.84 -8.06
N TYR A 191 -11.35 -4.64 -7.48
CA TYR A 191 -11.92 -5.51 -6.43
C TYR A 191 -11.10 -5.54 -5.12
N ALA A 192 -10.36 -4.49 -4.80
CA ALA A 192 -9.77 -4.34 -3.47
C ALA A 192 -10.89 -4.04 -2.45
N PRO A 193 -10.88 -4.66 -1.24
CA PRO A 193 -11.84 -4.31 -0.20
C PRO A 193 -11.73 -2.85 0.21
N ILE A 194 -12.85 -2.24 0.60
CA ILE A 194 -12.91 -0.84 1.08
C ILE A 194 -12.66 0.19 -0.03
N LEU A 195 -11.88 -0.14 -1.07
CA LEU A 195 -11.35 0.80 -2.03
C LEU A 195 -12.08 0.75 -3.38
N SER A 196 -12.35 1.91 -3.93
CA SER A 196 -12.83 2.02 -5.31
C SER A 196 -11.65 1.92 -6.29
N ALA A 197 -11.78 1.10 -7.32
CA ALA A 197 -10.78 1.01 -8.37
C ALA A 197 -10.55 2.35 -9.08
N PRO A 198 -9.32 2.64 -9.54
CA PRO A 198 -9.02 3.86 -10.27
C PRO A 198 -9.80 3.93 -11.58
N LYS A 199 -10.29 5.12 -11.91
CA LYS A 199 -10.84 5.41 -13.23
C LYS A 199 -9.79 6.19 -14.02
N PRO A 200 -9.54 5.85 -15.30
CA PRO A 200 -8.62 6.60 -16.14
C PRO A 200 -8.95 8.11 -16.16
N ALA A 201 -7.92 8.95 -16.22
CA ALA A 201 -8.11 10.36 -16.48
C ALA A 201 -8.85 10.56 -17.82
N TYR A 202 -9.60 11.65 -17.94
CA TYR A 202 -10.32 11.93 -19.20
C TYR A 202 -9.36 12.06 -20.39
N ARG A 203 -8.23 12.74 -20.18
CA ARG A 203 -7.14 12.90 -21.17
C ARG A 203 -5.83 13.18 -20.45
N ALA A 204 -4.73 12.89 -21.12
CA ALA A 204 -3.40 13.37 -20.75
C ALA A 204 -2.59 13.67 -22.02
N ASP A 205 -1.63 14.57 -21.92
CA ASP A 205 -0.60 14.78 -22.95
C ASP A 205 0.68 14.04 -22.54
N LEU A 206 1.00 13.99 -21.24
CA LEU A 206 2.07 13.24 -20.62
C LEU A 206 1.53 12.45 -19.42
N VAL A 207 1.90 11.18 -19.33
CA VAL A 207 1.61 10.31 -18.17
C VAL A 207 2.92 9.84 -17.55
N ILE A 208 3.08 10.03 -16.27
CA ILE A 208 4.11 9.40 -15.44
C ILE A 208 3.42 8.23 -14.76
N LEU A 209 3.78 7.00 -15.15
CA LEU A 209 3.05 5.78 -14.81
C LEU A 209 3.91 4.83 -13.98
N GLU A 210 3.37 4.32 -12.87
CA GLU A 210 3.98 3.20 -12.14
C GLU A 210 4.06 1.94 -13.02
N SER A 211 4.94 1.03 -12.67
CA SER A 211 5.15 -0.22 -13.41
C SER A 211 5.51 -1.41 -12.52
N THR A 212 5.12 -1.39 -11.26
CA THR A 212 5.46 -2.42 -10.25
C THR A 212 5.15 -3.84 -10.74
N TYR A 213 3.99 -4.05 -11.32
CA TYR A 213 3.60 -5.34 -11.93
C TYR A 213 3.39 -5.23 -13.45
N GLY A 214 4.25 -4.49 -14.10
CA GLY A 214 4.20 -4.30 -15.54
C GLY A 214 4.46 -5.58 -16.37
N ASP A 215 5.00 -6.63 -15.76
CA ASP A 215 5.37 -7.90 -16.40
C ASP A 215 4.39 -9.05 -16.14
N ARG A 216 3.32 -8.85 -15.37
CA ARG A 216 2.44 -9.97 -14.97
C ARG A 216 1.00 -9.58 -14.72
N GLN A 217 0.14 -10.62 -14.75
CA GLN A 217 -1.26 -10.54 -14.34
C GLN A 217 -1.40 -11.09 -12.92
N HIS A 218 -2.35 -10.53 -12.16
CA HIS A 218 -2.69 -11.08 -10.86
C HIS A 218 -3.57 -12.32 -10.97
N ALA A 219 -3.45 -13.22 -10.00
CA ALA A 219 -4.41 -14.29 -9.81
C ALA A 219 -5.83 -13.72 -9.60
N SER A 220 -6.86 -14.48 -9.96
CA SER A 220 -8.25 -14.08 -9.77
C SER A 220 -8.49 -13.57 -8.34
N ARG A 221 -9.06 -12.38 -8.25
CA ARG A 221 -9.42 -11.75 -6.96
C ARG A 221 -10.81 -12.11 -6.50
N ARG A 222 -11.64 -12.67 -7.38
CA ARG A 222 -13.03 -13.02 -7.07
C ARG A 222 -13.10 -14.09 -5.99
N ASP A 223 -12.18 -15.05 -6.03
CA ASP A 223 -12.17 -16.22 -5.15
C ASP A 223 -11.18 -16.07 -3.98
N ARG A 224 -10.49 -14.93 -3.86
CA ARG A 224 -9.41 -14.78 -2.86
C ARG A 224 -9.90 -14.96 -1.43
N ARG A 225 -11.11 -14.45 -1.09
CA ARG A 225 -11.70 -14.61 0.24
C ARG A 225 -12.01 -16.09 0.52
N GLN A 226 -12.56 -16.81 -0.46
CA GLN A 226 -12.82 -18.24 -0.31
C GLN A 226 -11.52 -19.02 -0.15
N ARG A 227 -10.48 -18.67 -0.92
CA ARG A 227 -9.15 -19.27 -0.77
C ARG A 227 -8.53 -18.93 0.59
N LEU A 228 -8.67 -17.69 1.07
CA LEU A 228 -8.22 -17.29 2.41
C LEU A 228 -8.90 -18.14 3.48
N GLN A 229 -10.22 -18.30 3.39
CA GLN A 229 -11.00 -19.12 4.31
C GLN A 229 -10.51 -20.58 4.30
N GLN A 230 -10.40 -21.19 3.12
CA GLN A 230 -9.95 -22.59 2.97
C GLN A 230 -8.53 -22.82 3.53
N MET A 231 -7.61 -21.87 3.30
CA MET A 231 -6.25 -21.96 3.80
C MET A 231 -6.20 -21.83 5.32
N ILE A 232 -6.98 -20.92 5.90
CA ILE A 232 -7.08 -20.80 7.35
C ILE A 232 -7.73 -22.04 7.98
N GLU A 233 -8.83 -22.53 7.40
CA GLU A 233 -9.48 -23.75 7.88
C GLU A 233 -8.56 -24.99 7.80
N HIS A 234 -7.75 -25.09 6.74
CA HIS A 234 -6.72 -26.13 6.64
C HIS A 234 -5.68 -25.99 7.74
N ALA A 235 -5.14 -24.80 7.92
CA ALA A 235 -4.13 -24.49 8.91
C ALA A 235 -4.59 -24.70 10.36
N LEU A 236 -5.88 -24.55 10.63
CA LEU A 236 -6.44 -24.71 11.96
C LEU A 236 -6.72 -26.18 12.35
N ARG A 237 -6.62 -27.14 11.41
CA ARG A 237 -6.80 -28.57 11.72
C ARG A 237 -5.74 -29.09 12.67
N ASP A 238 -4.54 -28.55 12.60
CA ASP A 238 -3.42 -28.93 13.45
C ASP A 238 -3.42 -28.18 14.80
N GLN A 239 -4.48 -27.43 15.07
CA GLN A 239 -4.64 -26.61 16.28
C GLN A 239 -3.53 -25.56 16.47
N GLY A 240 -2.83 -25.18 15.41
CA GLY A 240 -1.77 -24.19 15.42
C GLY A 240 -2.24 -22.76 15.13
N THR A 241 -1.27 -21.86 15.16
CA THR A 241 -1.48 -20.43 14.86
C THR A 241 -1.17 -20.16 13.39
N VAL A 242 -2.03 -19.35 12.72
CA VAL A 242 -1.77 -18.80 11.39
C VAL A 242 -1.10 -17.43 11.53
N LEU A 243 0.16 -17.32 11.14
CA LEU A 243 0.93 -16.09 11.14
C LEU A 243 0.81 -15.38 9.79
N ILE A 244 0.37 -14.14 9.77
CA ILE A 244 0.20 -13.34 8.55
C ILE A 244 1.06 -12.08 8.64
N PRO A 245 2.24 -12.06 7.99
CA PRO A 245 3.03 -10.84 7.85
C PRO A 245 2.26 -9.79 7.04
N ALA A 246 2.07 -8.59 7.59
CA ALA A 246 1.33 -7.54 6.91
C ALA A 246 1.95 -6.16 7.09
N PHE A 247 1.78 -5.30 6.08
CA PHE A 247 2.06 -3.87 6.22
C PHE A 247 0.99 -3.21 7.09
N SER A 248 1.38 -2.25 7.89
CA SER A 248 0.49 -1.61 8.88
C SER A 248 -0.67 -0.85 8.24
N ILE A 249 -0.50 -0.34 7.03
CA ILE A 249 -1.53 0.39 6.29
C ILE A 249 -1.89 -0.35 4.99
N GLY A 250 -3.17 -0.37 4.65
CA GLY A 250 -3.75 -0.99 3.45
C GLY A 250 -3.99 -2.50 3.66
N ARG A 251 -2.94 -3.32 3.62
CA ARG A 251 -3.04 -4.78 3.68
C ARG A 251 -3.71 -5.29 4.95
N THR A 252 -3.35 -4.76 6.10
CA THR A 252 -3.97 -5.14 7.38
C THR A 252 -5.47 -4.88 7.37
N GLN A 253 -5.92 -3.71 6.91
CA GLN A 253 -7.33 -3.35 6.90
C GLN A 253 -8.14 -4.19 5.88
N GLU A 254 -7.54 -4.53 4.74
CA GLU A 254 -8.16 -5.45 3.77
C GLU A 254 -8.35 -6.86 4.34
N LEU A 255 -7.34 -7.38 5.06
CA LEU A 255 -7.44 -8.68 5.73
C LEU A 255 -8.53 -8.68 6.81
N LEU A 256 -8.55 -7.66 7.67
CA LEU A 256 -9.58 -7.53 8.71
C LEU A 256 -10.99 -7.51 8.10
N TYR A 257 -11.17 -6.75 7.03
CA TYR A 257 -12.43 -6.65 6.30
C TYR A 257 -12.91 -8.00 5.76
N GLU A 258 -12.01 -8.82 5.21
CA GLU A 258 -12.35 -10.15 4.69
C GLU A 258 -12.54 -11.17 5.79
N LEU A 259 -11.74 -11.14 6.85
CA LEU A 259 -11.88 -12.03 7.99
C LEU A 259 -13.20 -11.80 8.74
N GLU A 260 -13.60 -10.53 8.92
CA GLU A 260 -14.91 -10.21 9.49
C GLU A 260 -16.05 -10.81 8.64
N ASP A 261 -15.96 -10.73 7.30
CA ASP A 261 -16.98 -11.29 6.42
C ASP A 261 -17.02 -12.82 6.50
N ILE A 262 -15.88 -13.48 6.60
CA ILE A 262 -15.80 -14.95 6.78
C ILE A 262 -16.45 -15.33 8.12
N VAL A 263 -16.06 -14.66 9.21
CA VAL A 263 -16.67 -14.88 10.54
C VAL A 263 -18.18 -14.67 10.53
N HIS A 264 -18.64 -13.57 9.93
CA HIS A 264 -20.08 -13.25 9.86
C HIS A 264 -20.88 -14.31 9.08
N ARG A 265 -20.39 -14.77 7.93
CA ARG A 265 -21.06 -15.79 7.11
C ARG A 265 -21.15 -17.15 7.79
N ASN A 266 -20.08 -17.56 8.45
CA ASN A 266 -20.07 -18.85 9.15
C ASN A 266 -20.95 -18.83 10.41
N ARG A 267 -21.11 -17.68 11.08
CA ARG A 267 -22.11 -17.52 12.17
C ARG A 267 -23.54 -17.66 11.66
N CYS A 268 -23.88 -17.01 10.54
CA CYS A 268 -25.24 -17.08 10.00
C CYS A 268 -25.62 -18.49 9.55
N GLN A 269 -24.66 -19.26 8.99
CA GLN A 269 -24.90 -20.65 8.62
C GLN A 269 -25.23 -21.53 9.84
N THR A 270 -24.48 -21.38 10.93
CA THR A 270 -24.73 -22.12 12.19
C THR A 270 -26.10 -21.77 12.80
N CYS A 271 -26.54 -20.53 12.71
CA CYS A 271 -27.87 -20.12 13.19
C CYS A 271 -29.01 -20.68 12.32
N LEU A 272 -28.82 -20.81 11.02
CA LEU A 272 -29.83 -21.36 10.10
C LEU A 272 -29.97 -22.88 10.23
N THR A 273 -28.86 -23.59 10.42
CA THR A 273 -28.88 -25.04 10.68
C THR A 273 -29.52 -25.37 12.04
N SER A 274 -29.29 -24.58 13.08
CA SER A 274 -29.87 -24.83 14.41
C SER A 274 -31.39 -24.65 14.50
N SER A 275 -32.02 -23.93 13.58
CA SER A 275 -33.50 -23.75 13.54
C SER A 275 -34.22 -24.71 12.60
N ALA A 276 -33.52 -25.32 11.62
CA ALA A 276 -34.12 -26.26 10.64
C ALA A 276 -33.87 -27.75 10.98
N ASP A 277 -32.83 -28.07 11.74
CA ASP A 277 -32.28 -29.42 11.89
C ASP A 277 -32.51 -30.06 13.26
N ILE A 278 -33.52 -29.61 14.02
CA ILE A 278 -33.97 -30.35 15.23
C ILE A 278 -34.50 -31.77 14.86
N LEU A 279 -34.66 -32.09 13.57
CA LEU A 279 -35.22 -33.35 13.09
C LEU A 279 -34.27 -34.18 12.18
N SER A 280 -33.07 -33.71 11.84
CA SER A 280 -32.08 -34.48 11.08
C SER A 280 -30.76 -34.62 11.83
N GLN A 281 -30.27 -35.87 11.92
CA GLN A 281 -29.05 -36.25 12.66
C GLN A 281 -27.74 -35.85 11.95
N ASP A 282 -27.74 -34.86 11.09
CA ASP A 282 -26.51 -34.38 10.47
C ASP A 282 -25.89 -33.27 11.34
N GLN A 283 -24.75 -33.58 11.96
CA GLN A 283 -23.96 -32.64 12.72
C GLN A 283 -23.54 -31.48 11.80
N PRO A 284 -23.58 -30.21 12.29
CA PRO A 284 -23.03 -29.10 11.53
C PRO A 284 -21.57 -29.39 11.18
N PRO A 285 -21.09 -28.97 9.99
CA PRO A 285 -19.71 -29.23 9.59
C PRO A 285 -18.78 -28.74 10.70
N GLU A 286 -17.89 -29.61 11.15
CA GLU A 286 -16.96 -29.43 12.29
C GLU A 286 -16.22 -28.08 12.26
N HIS A 287 -16.10 -27.48 11.08
CA HIS A 287 -15.43 -26.21 10.82
C HIS A 287 -16.26 -24.96 11.11
N ALA A 288 -17.59 -25.03 11.13
CA ALA A 288 -18.45 -23.86 11.41
C ALA A 288 -18.31 -23.37 12.86
N SER A 289 -17.96 -24.27 13.79
CA SER A 289 -17.74 -23.90 15.20
C SER A 289 -16.45 -23.11 15.42
N VAL A 290 -15.42 -23.33 14.64
CA VAL A 290 -14.09 -22.70 14.81
C VAL A 290 -14.16 -21.17 14.59
N TRP A 291 -14.91 -20.71 13.58
CA TRP A 291 -15.04 -19.30 13.24
C TRP A 291 -15.79 -18.47 14.29
N HIS A 292 -16.53 -19.12 15.18
CA HIS A 292 -17.28 -18.43 16.22
C HIS A 292 -16.38 -17.82 17.30
N ASP A 293 -15.32 -18.54 17.67
CA ASP A 293 -14.49 -18.19 18.85
C ASP A 293 -12.99 -18.01 18.52
N ILE A 294 -12.58 -18.15 17.25
CA ILE A 294 -11.18 -17.97 16.88
C ILE A 294 -10.72 -16.54 17.15
N PRO A 295 -9.67 -16.31 17.96
CA PRO A 295 -9.10 -14.98 18.12
C PRO A 295 -8.35 -14.53 16.87
N ILE A 296 -8.64 -13.32 16.42
CA ILE A 296 -7.93 -12.62 15.35
C ILE A 296 -7.12 -11.50 16.02
N ILE A 297 -5.81 -11.70 16.06
CA ILE A 297 -4.89 -10.85 16.81
C ILE A 297 -4.20 -9.89 15.85
N LEU A 298 -4.44 -8.59 16.04
CA LEU A 298 -3.72 -7.53 15.36
C LEU A 298 -2.54 -7.08 16.24
N ASP A 299 -1.34 -7.53 15.91
CA ASP A 299 -0.14 -7.24 16.68
C ASP A 299 0.76 -6.23 15.96
N SER A 300 0.32 -4.98 15.95
CA SER A 300 1.03 -3.83 15.42
C SER A 300 0.40 -2.54 15.91
N PRO A 301 1.04 -1.76 16.79
CA PRO A 301 0.50 -0.48 17.27
C PRO A 301 0.21 0.50 16.15
N LEU A 302 1.08 0.54 15.15
CA LEU A 302 0.89 1.40 14.00
C LEU A 302 -0.33 0.97 13.16
N ALA A 303 -0.52 -0.35 12.97
CA ALA A 303 -1.69 -0.86 12.27
C ALA A 303 -2.98 -0.61 13.04
N SER A 304 -2.97 -0.72 14.38
CA SER A 304 -4.12 -0.36 15.23
C SER A 304 -4.51 1.10 15.03
N ARG A 305 -3.55 2.02 15.03
CA ARG A 305 -3.78 3.46 14.80
C ARG A 305 -4.37 3.70 13.40
N PHE A 306 -3.81 3.08 12.34
CA PHE A 306 -4.37 3.19 10.99
C PHE A 306 -5.77 2.62 10.89
N THR A 307 -6.05 1.50 11.54
CA THR A 307 -7.37 0.86 11.55
C THR A 307 -8.41 1.79 12.19
N GLN A 308 -8.07 2.49 13.28
CA GLN A 308 -8.93 3.51 13.88
C GLN A 308 -9.21 4.66 12.92
N VAL A 309 -8.19 5.21 12.26
CA VAL A 309 -8.36 6.29 11.26
C VAL A 309 -9.22 5.82 10.08
N TYR A 310 -8.99 4.60 9.57
CA TYR A 310 -9.85 4.01 8.53
C TYR A 310 -11.32 3.94 8.98
N GLY A 311 -11.58 3.55 10.23
CA GLY A 311 -12.91 3.52 10.81
C GLY A 311 -13.60 4.90 10.86
N GLN A 312 -12.84 5.98 11.03
CA GLN A 312 -13.35 7.35 10.99
C GLN A 312 -13.62 7.85 9.56
N LEU A 313 -13.00 7.22 8.55
CA LEU A 313 -13.06 7.61 7.14
C LEU A 313 -14.04 6.76 6.31
N GLN A 314 -15.07 6.17 6.91
CA GLN A 314 -16.05 5.29 6.24
C GLN A 314 -16.76 5.95 5.05
N SER A 315 -16.92 7.27 5.05
CA SER A 315 -17.50 8.02 3.92
C SER A 315 -16.68 7.92 2.62
N TYR A 316 -15.39 7.58 2.74
CA TYR A 316 -14.49 7.40 1.60
C TYR A 316 -14.39 5.95 1.13
N TRP A 317 -15.00 5.01 1.84
CA TRP A 317 -15.03 3.61 1.46
C TRP A 317 -15.87 3.41 0.19
N ASP A 318 -15.72 2.27 -0.46
CA ASP A 318 -16.55 1.92 -1.59
C ASP A 318 -18.00 1.63 -1.19
N LYS A 319 -18.87 1.49 -2.19
CA LYS A 319 -20.30 1.29 -1.95
C LYS A 319 -20.60 -0.01 -1.20
N GLU A 320 -19.84 -1.07 -1.45
CA GLU A 320 -20.05 -2.36 -0.81
C GLU A 320 -19.71 -2.28 0.68
N ALA A 321 -18.58 -1.69 1.01
CA ALA A 321 -18.17 -1.50 2.39
C ALA A 321 -19.12 -0.57 3.17
N GLN A 322 -19.56 0.52 2.55
CA GLN A 322 -20.58 1.41 3.16
C GLN A 322 -21.90 0.67 3.41
N GLN A 323 -22.33 -0.20 2.50
CA GLN A 323 -23.55 -1.00 2.71
C GLN A 323 -23.41 -1.96 3.90
N ARG A 324 -22.22 -2.53 4.15
CA ARG A 324 -21.98 -3.37 5.33
C ARG A 324 -22.14 -2.56 6.62
N VAL A 325 -21.52 -1.38 6.68
CA VAL A 325 -21.63 -0.48 7.83
C VAL A 325 -23.10 -0.08 8.08
N ASN A 326 -23.83 0.29 7.03
CA ASN A 326 -25.25 0.65 7.13
C ASN A 326 -26.14 -0.51 7.61
N LYS A 327 -25.69 -1.76 7.48
CA LYS A 327 -26.35 -2.94 8.06
C LYS A 327 -25.92 -3.26 9.49
N GLY A 328 -25.21 -2.34 10.17
CA GLY A 328 -24.76 -2.47 11.55
C GLY A 328 -23.51 -3.35 11.73
N ARG A 329 -22.79 -3.68 10.63
CA ARG A 329 -21.51 -4.39 10.71
C ARG A 329 -20.35 -3.40 10.88
N ASN A 330 -19.32 -3.78 11.61
CA ASN A 330 -18.07 -3.02 11.70
C ASN A 330 -16.89 -3.91 11.25
N PRO A 331 -16.50 -3.88 9.97
CA PRO A 331 -15.48 -4.77 9.45
C PRO A 331 -14.06 -4.56 10.01
N LEU A 332 -13.81 -3.43 10.66
CA LEU A 332 -12.52 -3.10 11.25
C LEU A 332 -12.52 -3.13 12.80
N ASP A 333 -13.68 -3.47 13.41
CA ASP A 333 -13.82 -3.61 14.86
C ASP A 333 -14.96 -4.60 15.15
N PHE A 334 -14.61 -5.85 15.41
CA PHE A 334 -15.55 -6.95 15.62
C PHE A 334 -15.12 -7.84 16.80
N LYS A 335 -16.03 -8.62 17.35
CA LYS A 335 -15.86 -9.34 18.64
C LYS A 335 -14.58 -10.18 18.74
N GLN A 336 -14.14 -10.82 17.66
CA GLN A 336 -12.96 -11.70 17.66
C GLN A 336 -11.64 -10.95 17.50
N LEU A 337 -11.67 -9.66 17.16
CA LEU A 337 -10.47 -8.84 16.99
C LEU A 337 -9.88 -8.46 18.34
N ILE A 338 -8.61 -8.79 18.52
CA ILE A 338 -7.80 -8.44 19.70
C ILE A 338 -6.63 -7.59 19.19
N THR A 339 -6.49 -6.37 19.69
CA THR A 339 -5.38 -5.48 19.34
C THR A 339 -4.31 -5.50 20.42
N ILE A 340 -3.04 -5.58 20.01
CA ILE A 340 -1.86 -5.58 20.88
C ILE A 340 -1.06 -4.31 20.64
N ASP A 341 -1.08 -3.38 21.59
CA ASP A 341 -0.41 -2.08 21.44
C ASP A 341 0.91 -2.02 22.20
N SER A 342 1.01 -2.61 23.40
CA SER A 342 2.23 -2.56 24.20
C SER A 342 3.23 -3.66 23.83
N HIS A 343 4.53 -3.40 24.07
CA HIS A 343 5.59 -4.40 23.91
C HIS A 343 5.46 -5.55 24.92
N ALA A 344 5.03 -5.24 26.14
CA ALA A 344 4.84 -6.26 27.19
C ALA A 344 3.71 -7.22 26.84
N ASP A 345 2.60 -6.72 26.27
CA ASP A 345 1.48 -7.56 25.82
C ASP A 345 1.88 -8.41 24.61
N HIS A 346 2.67 -7.86 23.70
CA HIS A 346 3.25 -8.60 22.58
C HIS A 346 4.07 -9.81 23.08
N GLN A 347 5.00 -9.60 24.00
CA GLN A 347 5.81 -10.69 24.54
C GLN A 347 4.97 -11.75 25.25
N ARG A 348 3.95 -11.30 26.01
CA ARG A 348 3.01 -12.23 26.68
C ARG A 348 2.21 -13.04 25.66
N MET A 349 1.77 -12.40 24.56
CA MET A 349 0.99 -13.06 23.52
C MET A 349 1.84 -14.11 22.78
N VAL A 350 3.07 -13.79 22.35
CA VAL A 350 3.99 -14.75 21.74
C VAL A 350 4.18 -15.96 22.65
N LYS A 351 4.53 -15.73 23.92
CA LYS A 351 4.72 -16.80 24.90
C LYS A 351 3.46 -17.64 25.12
N HIS A 352 2.28 -16.99 25.19
CA HIS A 352 1.00 -17.68 25.38
C HIS A 352 0.70 -18.62 24.21
N LEU A 353 0.83 -18.15 22.95
CA LEU A 353 0.52 -18.95 21.78
C LEU A 353 1.50 -20.13 21.61
N VAL A 354 2.80 -19.93 21.90
CA VAL A 354 3.79 -21.01 21.91
C VAL A 354 3.43 -22.09 22.94
N GLN A 355 3.05 -21.69 24.17
CA GLN A 355 2.80 -22.63 25.26
C GLN A 355 1.46 -23.38 25.11
N THR A 356 0.43 -22.71 24.62
CA THR A 356 -0.92 -23.27 24.60
C THR A 356 -1.28 -23.95 23.28
N ALA A 357 -0.59 -23.59 22.21
CA ALA A 357 -0.89 -24.03 20.83
C ALA A 357 -2.39 -23.91 20.46
N ARG A 358 -3.06 -22.88 20.99
CA ARG A 358 -4.48 -22.64 20.66
C ARG A 358 -4.61 -22.06 19.25
N PRO A 359 -5.60 -22.50 18.49
CA PRO A 359 -5.88 -21.93 17.18
C PRO A 359 -6.08 -20.41 17.28
N ALA A 360 -5.32 -19.65 16.49
CA ALA A 360 -5.40 -18.20 16.41
C ALA A 360 -4.96 -17.71 15.03
N ILE A 361 -5.43 -16.55 14.63
CA ILE A 361 -4.92 -15.83 13.46
C ILE A 361 -4.18 -14.61 13.95
N VAL A 362 -2.90 -14.48 13.64
CA VAL A 362 -2.05 -13.35 14.02
C VAL A 362 -1.70 -12.54 12.78
N ILE A 363 -2.16 -11.29 12.71
CA ILE A 363 -1.74 -10.30 11.73
C ILE A 363 -0.70 -9.43 12.42
N ALA A 364 0.58 -9.56 12.05
CA ALA A 364 1.66 -8.86 12.72
C ALA A 364 2.40 -7.91 11.79
N GLY A 365 2.82 -6.75 12.33
CA GLY A 365 3.58 -5.74 11.60
C GLY A 365 4.96 -6.24 11.17
N GLY A 366 5.34 -5.90 9.92
CA GLY A 366 6.57 -6.35 9.28
C GLY A 366 6.31 -7.18 8.02
N GLY A 367 5.62 -6.62 7.03
CA GLY A 367 5.11 -7.32 5.85
C GLY A 367 6.15 -8.08 5.02
N MET A 368 7.43 -7.70 5.09
CA MET A 368 8.56 -8.41 4.44
C MET A 368 9.40 -9.25 5.42
N CYS A 369 8.99 -9.35 6.67
CA CYS A 369 9.68 -10.06 7.75
C CYS A 369 11.12 -9.55 8.04
N SER A 370 11.54 -8.42 7.48
CA SER A 370 12.88 -7.84 7.74
C SER A 370 12.96 -7.08 9.06
N GLY A 371 11.88 -7.03 9.82
CA GLY A 371 11.73 -6.37 11.11
C GLY A 371 10.27 -6.40 11.55
N GLY A 372 9.98 -5.70 12.65
CA GLY A 372 8.63 -5.66 13.22
C GLY A 372 8.30 -6.88 14.09
N ARG A 373 7.09 -6.87 14.64
CA ARG A 373 6.64 -7.88 15.61
C ARG A 373 6.52 -9.29 15.04
N ILE A 374 6.31 -9.40 13.73
CA ILE A 374 6.23 -10.71 13.07
C ILE A 374 7.50 -11.54 13.26
N VAL A 375 8.68 -10.91 13.32
CA VAL A 375 9.95 -11.60 13.46
C VAL A 375 10.01 -12.42 14.75
N ASN A 376 9.46 -11.88 15.85
CA ASN A 376 9.42 -12.59 17.14
C ASN A 376 8.52 -13.82 17.10
N TYR A 377 7.39 -13.74 16.39
CA TYR A 377 6.53 -14.91 16.15
C TYR A 377 7.23 -15.95 15.29
N LEU A 378 7.89 -15.53 14.21
CA LEU A 378 8.65 -16.45 13.34
C LEU A 378 9.78 -17.12 14.09
N GLU A 379 10.57 -16.37 14.90
CA GLU A 379 11.63 -16.94 15.72
C GLU A 379 11.12 -18.01 16.72
N ALA A 380 9.92 -17.81 17.24
CA ALA A 380 9.36 -18.66 18.30
C ALA A 380 8.51 -19.85 17.79
N MET A 381 8.06 -19.82 16.52
CA MET A 381 7.05 -20.76 16.03
C MET A 381 7.39 -21.45 14.70
N LEU A 382 8.44 -21.00 13.99
CA LEU A 382 8.72 -21.50 12.64
C LEU A 382 9.19 -22.96 12.62
N ASP A 383 9.76 -23.45 13.74
CA ASP A 383 10.23 -24.83 13.91
C ASP A 383 9.15 -25.81 14.41
N ASP A 384 7.95 -25.34 14.68
CA ASP A 384 6.81 -26.17 15.10
C ASP A 384 5.87 -26.45 13.92
N PRO A 385 5.66 -27.70 13.53
CA PRO A 385 4.84 -28.08 12.36
C PRO A 385 3.35 -27.77 12.50
N ARG A 386 2.86 -27.46 13.71
CA ARG A 386 1.46 -27.07 13.91
C ARG A 386 1.16 -25.66 13.38
N HIS A 387 2.16 -24.79 13.31
CA HIS A 387 1.98 -23.41 12.90
C HIS A 387 2.03 -23.25 11.37
N ASN A 388 1.46 -22.16 10.90
CA ASN A 388 1.39 -21.84 9.48
C ASN A 388 1.80 -20.39 9.25
N VAL A 389 2.57 -20.13 8.19
CA VAL A 389 2.88 -18.77 7.74
C VAL A 389 2.18 -18.52 6.42
N LEU A 390 1.24 -17.57 6.40
CA LEU A 390 0.46 -17.21 5.23
C LEU A 390 0.94 -15.87 4.66
N PHE A 391 1.68 -15.90 3.57
CA PHE A 391 2.09 -14.72 2.85
C PHE A 391 0.97 -14.22 1.92
N VAL A 392 0.54 -12.98 2.12
CA VAL A 392 -0.51 -12.31 1.33
C VAL A 392 0.03 -11.12 0.53
N GLY A 393 1.34 -10.91 0.53
CA GLY A 393 2.02 -9.80 -0.16
C GLY A 393 3.32 -10.24 -0.83
N TYR A 394 3.84 -9.35 -1.66
CA TYR A 394 5.15 -9.51 -2.27
C TYR A 394 6.25 -9.57 -1.21
N GLN A 395 7.23 -10.45 -1.42
CA GLN A 395 8.41 -10.55 -0.59
C GLN A 395 9.63 -10.20 -1.45
N ALA A 396 10.29 -9.09 -1.16
CA ALA A 396 11.44 -8.62 -1.93
C ALA A 396 12.63 -9.56 -1.78
N ASN A 397 13.40 -9.72 -2.84
CA ASN A 397 14.63 -10.51 -2.82
C ASN A 397 15.56 -10.03 -1.70
N GLY A 398 16.19 -10.98 -0.99
CA GLY A 398 17.08 -10.70 0.14
C GLY A 398 16.36 -10.51 1.49
N THR A 399 15.03 -10.42 1.53
CA THR A 399 14.29 -10.35 2.79
C THR A 399 14.11 -11.72 3.44
N LEU A 400 13.94 -11.75 4.77
CA LEU A 400 13.65 -12.98 5.50
C LEU A 400 12.37 -13.66 4.99
N GLY A 401 11.32 -12.87 4.67
CA GLY A 401 10.09 -13.42 4.11
C GLY A 401 10.30 -14.12 2.77
N SER A 402 11.15 -13.58 1.89
CA SER A 402 11.52 -14.21 0.62
C SER A 402 12.30 -15.52 0.85
N GLN A 403 13.19 -15.55 1.84
CA GLN A 403 13.93 -16.77 2.21
C GLN A 403 12.98 -17.85 2.74
N ILE A 404 12.04 -17.49 3.63
CA ILE A 404 11.03 -18.42 4.16
C ILE A 404 10.17 -18.98 3.04
N GLN A 405 9.69 -18.14 2.11
CA GLN A 405 8.92 -18.61 0.94
C GLN A 405 9.70 -19.59 0.06
N LYS A 406 11.00 -19.35 -0.11
CA LYS A 406 11.86 -20.16 -0.97
C LYS A 406 12.26 -21.48 -0.34
N TYR A 407 12.61 -21.48 0.95
CA TYR A 407 13.18 -22.64 1.63
C TYR A 407 12.14 -23.45 2.39
N GLY A 408 11.07 -22.83 2.89
CA GLY A 408 10.02 -23.47 3.69
C GLY A 408 9.38 -24.67 3.02
N PRO A 409 8.89 -24.58 1.76
CA PRO A 409 8.26 -25.73 1.07
C PRO A 409 9.19 -26.96 0.88
N ARG A 410 10.47 -26.80 1.15
CA ARG A 410 11.49 -27.86 1.02
C ARG A 410 12.04 -28.32 2.37
N GLY A 411 11.47 -27.88 3.49
CA GLY A 411 11.97 -28.16 4.83
C GLY A 411 13.36 -27.58 5.10
N GLY A 412 13.65 -26.40 4.54
CA GLY A 412 14.91 -25.71 4.72
C GLY A 412 15.02 -24.98 6.06
N TYR A 413 15.96 -24.05 6.16
CA TYR A 413 16.15 -23.21 7.34
C TYR A 413 16.36 -21.74 6.98
N VAL A 414 16.23 -20.89 7.98
CA VAL A 414 16.57 -19.47 7.93
C VAL A 414 17.34 -19.06 9.18
N ASP A 415 18.09 -17.97 9.09
CA ASP A 415 18.77 -17.36 10.24
C ASP A 415 17.95 -16.15 10.71
N ILE A 416 17.49 -16.17 11.97
CA ILE A 416 16.79 -15.07 12.63
C ILE A 416 17.57 -14.69 13.88
N ASN A 417 17.98 -13.43 14.01
CA ASN A 417 18.74 -12.94 15.18
C ASN A 417 19.97 -13.81 15.51
N HIS A 418 20.73 -14.22 14.48
CA HIS A 418 21.91 -15.11 14.58
C HIS A 418 21.60 -16.53 15.09
N LYS A 419 20.35 -16.95 15.03
CA LYS A 419 19.94 -18.31 15.34
C LYS A 419 19.45 -18.99 14.06
N ARG A 420 19.97 -20.18 13.79
CA ARG A 420 19.43 -21.04 12.75
C ARG A 420 18.12 -21.65 13.22
N ILE A 421 17.07 -21.51 12.43
CA ILE A 421 15.73 -22.02 12.69
C ILE A 421 15.29 -22.88 11.50
N ASP A 422 15.06 -24.17 11.75
CA ASP A 422 14.53 -25.08 10.75
C ASP A 422 13.06 -24.75 10.48
N ILE A 423 12.67 -24.69 9.22
CA ILE A 423 11.30 -24.38 8.84
C ILE A 423 10.49 -25.69 8.82
N ARG A 424 9.67 -25.89 9.85
CA ARG A 424 8.73 -27.01 9.96
C ARG A 424 7.28 -26.56 9.81
N ALA A 425 7.01 -25.30 10.11
CA ALA A 425 5.71 -24.67 9.88
C ALA A 425 5.34 -24.75 8.40
N GLU A 426 4.05 -24.90 8.09
CA GLU A 426 3.58 -24.86 6.71
C GLU A 426 3.69 -23.43 6.14
N ILE A 427 4.28 -23.33 4.97
CA ILE A 427 4.49 -22.04 4.29
C ILE A 427 3.58 -21.95 3.08
N THR A 428 2.64 -21.03 3.13
CA THR A 428 1.66 -20.83 2.07
C THR A 428 1.70 -19.40 1.53
N THR A 429 1.48 -19.24 0.23
CA THR A 429 1.36 -17.94 -0.41
C THR A 429 0.01 -17.79 -1.10
N LEU A 430 -0.74 -16.77 -0.74
CA LEU A 430 -2.03 -16.46 -1.31
C LEU A 430 -1.93 -15.28 -2.27
N GLY A 431 -2.00 -15.55 -3.56
CA GLY A 431 -2.06 -14.54 -4.59
C GLY A 431 -3.40 -13.78 -4.60
N GLY A 432 -3.42 -12.60 -5.25
CA GLY A 432 -4.64 -11.79 -5.40
C GLY A 432 -4.82 -10.72 -4.32
N TYR A 433 -3.86 -10.58 -3.41
CA TYR A 433 -3.83 -9.52 -2.40
C TYR A 433 -2.86 -8.38 -2.74
N SER A 434 -2.23 -8.35 -3.91
CA SER A 434 -1.40 -7.20 -4.27
C SER A 434 -2.22 -5.91 -4.26
N ALA A 435 -1.68 -4.85 -3.68
CA ALA A 435 -2.33 -3.54 -3.69
C ALA A 435 -2.21 -2.84 -5.06
N HIS A 436 -1.14 -3.11 -5.81
CA HIS A 436 -0.89 -2.48 -7.10
C HIS A 436 -1.71 -3.09 -8.24
N ALA A 437 -1.96 -2.30 -9.25
CA ALA A 437 -2.52 -2.71 -10.51
C ALA A 437 -1.62 -3.73 -11.23
N ASP A 438 -2.20 -4.69 -11.94
CA ASP A 438 -1.48 -5.59 -12.83
C ASP A 438 -1.26 -4.97 -14.22
N GLN A 439 -0.50 -5.64 -15.08
CA GLN A 439 -0.19 -5.17 -16.44
C GLN A 439 -1.45 -4.75 -17.22
N ALA A 440 -2.51 -5.56 -17.20
CA ALA A 440 -3.73 -5.24 -17.94
C ALA A 440 -4.43 -4.00 -17.39
N SER A 441 -4.41 -3.80 -16.08
CA SER A 441 -4.98 -2.63 -15.41
C SER A 441 -4.17 -1.37 -15.70
N LEU A 442 -2.82 -1.45 -15.70
CA LEU A 442 -1.92 -0.36 -16.06
C LEU A 442 -2.11 0.06 -17.54
N VAL A 443 -2.17 -0.90 -18.46
CA VAL A 443 -2.46 -0.63 -19.88
C VAL A 443 -3.85 0.03 -20.01
N ARG A 444 -4.86 -0.49 -19.31
CA ARG A 444 -6.21 0.08 -19.32
C ARG A 444 -6.26 1.49 -18.76
N PHE A 445 -5.47 1.83 -17.76
CA PHE A 445 -5.39 3.19 -17.22
C PHE A 445 -4.96 4.19 -18.30
N VAL A 446 -4.00 3.84 -19.15
CA VAL A 446 -3.54 4.66 -20.27
C VAL A 446 -4.55 4.67 -21.43
N THR A 447 -4.99 3.48 -21.84
CA THR A 447 -5.82 3.31 -23.06
C THR A 447 -7.31 3.55 -22.83
N GLY A 448 -7.75 3.63 -21.57
CA GLY A 448 -9.11 3.99 -21.18
C GLY A 448 -9.38 5.52 -21.22
N MET A 449 -8.37 6.34 -21.45
CA MET A 449 -8.53 7.78 -21.65
C MET A 449 -9.24 8.05 -22.99
N ARG A 450 -10.08 9.07 -23.03
CA ARG A 450 -10.75 9.47 -24.29
C ARG A 450 -9.74 9.96 -25.34
N LYS A 451 -8.69 10.66 -24.90
CA LYS A 451 -7.55 11.06 -25.72
C LYS A 451 -6.30 10.46 -25.08
N TRP A 452 -5.67 9.55 -25.79
CA TRP A 452 -4.47 8.86 -25.33
C TRP A 452 -3.28 9.81 -25.28
N PRO A 453 -2.33 9.60 -24.34
CA PRO A 453 -1.18 10.47 -24.14
C PRO A 453 -0.22 10.45 -25.33
N GLN A 454 0.43 11.59 -25.58
CA GLN A 454 1.52 11.69 -26.56
C GLN A 454 2.78 10.97 -26.03
N GLN A 455 3.00 11.00 -24.71
CA GLN A 455 4.12 10.32 -24.07
C GLN A 455 3.68 9.68 -22.74
N VAL A 456 4.14 8.45 -22.51
CA VAL A 456 4.08 7.75 -21.22
C VAL A 456 5.52 7.54 -20.74
N ARG A 457 5.83 7.92 -19.50
CA ARG A 457 7.09 7.63 -18.83
C ARG A 457 6.86 6.59 -17.75
N LEU A 458 7.57 5.47 -17.85
CA LEU A 458 7.45 4.35 -16.93
C LEU A 458 8.46 4.50 -15.79
N ILE A 459 7.96 4.57 -14.57
CA ILE A 459 8.72 4.69 -13.33
C ILE A 459 8.24 3.63 -12.34
N HIS A 460 8.82 3.61 -11.13
CA HIS A 460 8.34 2.80 -10.01
C HIS A 460 8.11 1.33 -10.41
N GLY A 461 9.20 0.67 -10.78
CA GLY A 461 9.21 -0.73 -11.21
C GLY A 461 10.62 -1.20 -11.54
N GLU A 462 10.84 -2.50 -11.48
CA GLU A 462 12.07 -3.11 -11.94
C GLU A 462 12.19 -2.99 -13.47
N THR A 463 13.40 -3.01 -13.99
CA THR A 463 13.69 -2.86 -15.44
C THR A 463 12.85 -3.81 -16.29
N ARG A 464 12.80 -5.09 -15.93
CA ARG A 464 12.01 -6.10 -16.64
C ARG A 464 10.51 -5.75 -16.70
N ALA A 465 9.97 -5.27 -15.59
CA ALA A 465 8.54 -4.89 -15.51
C ALA A 465 8.23 -3.68 -16.40
N LYS A 466 9.13 -2.68 -16.40
CA LYS A 466 9.01 -1.51 -17.30
C LYS A 466 9.10 -1.87 -18.77
N GLU A 467 10.05 -2.73 -19.14
CA GLU A 467 10.22 -3.20 -20.52
C GLU A 467 8.98 -3.95 -21.02
N ALA A 468 8.49 -4.91 -20.25
CA ALA A 468 7.29 -5.67 -20.60
C ALA A 468 6.04 -4.78 -20.69
N LEU A 469 5.88 -3.80 -19.79
CA LEU A 469 4.77 -2.85 -19.85
C LEU A 469 4.90 -1.92 -21.08
N ARG A 470 6.12 -1.44 -21.37
CA ARG A 470 6.40 -0.63 -22.56
C ARG A 470 5.98 -1.34 -23.84
N GLU A 471 6.43 -2.57 -24.01
CA GLU A 471 6.08 -3.39 -25.18
C GLU A 471 4.56 -3.55 -25.29
N LYS A 472 3.87 -3.84 -24.20
CA LYS A 472 2.42 -4.05 -24.19
C LYS A 472 1.62 -2.78 -24.51
N ILE A 473 2.05 -1.61 -24.03
CA ILE A 473 1.42 -0.33 -24.38
C ILE A 473 1.66 -0.02 -25.86
N LEU A 474 2.91 -0.16 -26.35
CA LEU A 474 3.24 0.10 -27.76
C LEU A 474 2.49 -0.85 -28.73
N GLU A 475 2.37 -2.13 -28.38
CA GLU A 475 1.54 -3.08 -29.12
C GLU A 475 0.09 -2.58 -29.23
N THR A 476 -0.49 -2.15 -28.10
CA THR A 476 -1.86 -1.65 -28.07
C THR A 476 -2.02 -0.36 -28.88
N TYR A 477 -1.02 0.52 -28.83
CA TYR A 477 -0.99 1.75 -29.62
C TYR A 477 -0.96 1.44 -31.11
N ALA A 478 -0.09 0.52 -31.54
CA ALA A 478 0.02 0.09 -32.94
C ALA A 478 -1.29 -0.49 -33.47
N GLN A 479 -1.97 -1.35 -32.70
CA GLN A 479 -3.26 -1.93 -33.06
C GLN A 479 -4.35 -0.88 -33.30
N LYS A 480 -4.25 0.29 -32.69
CA LYS A 480 -5.21 1.39 -32.79
C LYS A 480 -4.71 2.56 -33.65
N GLY A 481 -3.53 2.43 -34.28
CA GLY A 481 -2.93 3.48 -35.11
C GLY A 481 -2.52 4.74 -34.33
N HIS A 482 -2.30 4.63 -33.00
CA HIS A 482 -1.84 5.75 -32.17
C HIS A 482 -0.32 5.88 -32.24
N ARG A 483 0.20 7.11 -32.31
CA ARG A 483 1.63 7.43 -32.43
C ARG A 483 2.21 8.04 -31.13
N GLY A 484 1.83 7.50 -30.00
CA GLY A 484 2.39 7.93 -28.71
C GLY A 484 3.74 7.25 -28.40
N GLU A 485 4.56 7.91 -27.62
CA GLU A 485 5.85 7.39 -27.14
C GLU A 485 5.71 6.73 -25.77
N VAL A 486 6.46 5.67 -25.53
CA VAL A 486 6.60 5.05 -24.18
C VAL A 486 8.08 5.02 -23.84
N VAL A 487 8.46 5.79 -22.81
CA VAL A 487 9.85 6.04 -22.42
C VAL A 487 10.12 5.44 -21.05
N ILE A 488 11.26 4.82 -20.87
CA ILE A 488 11.83 4.45 -19.57
C ILE A 488 12.93 5.49 -19.29
N PRO A 489 12.75 6.38 -18.30
CA PRO A 489 13.76 7.38 -17.96
C PRO A 489 15.06 6.71 -17.53
N SER A 490 16.18 7.20 -18.06
CA SER A 490 17.55 6.76 -17.74
C SER A 490 18.13 7.51 -16.54
#